data_a95d5dede67afb4d9ee7a08e305d5fa2
#
_entry.id   a95d5dede67afb4d9ee7a08e305d5fa2
#
_cell.length_a   1.000
_cell.length_b   1.000
_cell.length_c   1.000
_cell.angle_alpha   90.00
_cell.angle_beta   90.00
_cell.angle_gamma   90.00
#
_symmetry.space_group_name_H-M   'P 1'
#
loop_
_entity.id
_entity.type
_entity.pdbx_description
1 polymer ?
#
loop_
_entity_poly.entity_id
_entity_poly.type
_entity_poly.pdbx_seq_one_letter_code
_entity_poly.pdbx_strand_id
1 'polypeptide(L)'
;MVNKSILPALRLSMELTDVLTDIERAGIKISKGNLSQIREDYEKEYSSLYNDLMRIVEEVMGDTPINLDSPDDRSMLFYSRKVSDKAEWKKIFNIGFELRGNTKKQKRRTKMRRADFVRAVKDLAPVALKTVGTQCSSCRGLGSYRYRLKSGDLSKNKTKCKMCKGCGVIYTNVNQAAGLKLKPRGPEDTAAGGFKTDKETLEQRLLDLDGTAKVFAEKYMKYSKIRTYLNTFVDSLEKFQDEKGFIHPQFMQCVTSTGRLSSRTPNFQNMPRGSTFPARKAIVSRFNNGYILEGDYRQLEFRVAGFLSGDAQIYEDVKNGVDVHSYTAEIMGVDRQAAKAHTFKPLYGGILGNEKETRYYSAFKKKYLGVADWHERLQREAVSTKKVVLPSGREYAFPYAEFNSRGNVAGSTSIKNYPVQGFATADILPIALIKLSTLLRSIIKPAAKSVIINTVHDSIIMDVHPDEKDQMIYLLKEAMLCIKDEAHLRFGILFDMPIDIELKIGHDWLNLKEIDINDI
;
A
#
# COMPACT_ATOMS: atom_id res chain seq x y z
N MET A 1 -21.23 7.71 33.32
CA MET A 1 -20.42 7.85 32.10
C MET A 1 -19.16 8.63 32.49
N VAL A 2 -18.00 7.98 32.50
CA VAL A 2 -16.72 8.67 32.75
C VAL A 2 -16.47 9.57 31.53
N ASN A 3 -16.39 10.86 31.76
CA ASN A 3 -16.06 11.84 30.73
C ASN A 3 -14.59 11.64 30.36
N LYS A 4 -14.33 10.81 29.34
CA LYS A 4 -12.95 10.49 28.93
C LYS A 4 -12.37 11.73 28.23
N SER A 5 -11.43 12.37 28.90
CA SER A 5 -10.69 13.50 28.32
C SER A 5 -9.81 13.03 27.16
N ILE A 6 -9.71 13.82 26.09
CA ILE A 6 -8.74 13.63 25.00
C ILE A 6 -7.30 13.94 25.41
N LEU A 7 -7.10 14.57 26.57
CA LEU A 7 -5.79 15.04 27.04
C LEU A 7 -4.72 13.93 27.11
N PRO A 8 -5.00 12.70 27.59
CA PRO A 8 -3.97 11.65 27.62
C PRO A 8 -3.44 11.29 26.23
N ALA A 9 -4.33 11.11 25.24
CA ALA A 9 -3.92 10.82 23.86
C ALA A 9 -3.17 12.00 23.21
N LEU A 10 -3.54 13.24 23.53
CA LEU A 10 -2.85 14.44 23.07
C LEU A 10 -1.44 14.53 23.66
N ARG A 11 -1.29 14.33 24.98
CA ARG A 11 0.02 14.31 25.65
C ARG A 11 0.94 13.24 25.04
N LEU A 12 0.43 12.03 24.84
CA LEU A 12 1.18 10.96 24.17
C LEU A 12 1.68 11.39 22.80
N SER A 13 0.83 12.03 21.99
CA SER A 13 1.19 12.52 20.66
C SER A 13 2.24 13.64 20.70
N MET A 14 2.21 14.50 21.73
CA MET A 14 3.24 15.55 21.93
C MET A 14 4.58 14.94 22.32
N GLU A 15 4.62 14.02 23.28
CA GLU A 15 5.83 13.32 23.67
C GLU A 15 6.43 12.52 22.50
N LEU A 16 5.58 11.89 21.68
CA LEU A 16 6.01 11.18 20.49
C LEU A 16 6.69 12.10 19.46
N THR A 17 6.31 13.37 19.39
CA THR A 17 6.92 14.33 18.45
C THR A 17 8.43 14.47 18.70
N ASP A 18 8.87 14.50 19.96
CA ASP A 18 10.28 14.58 20.29
C ASP A 18 11.04 13.32 19.85
N VAL A 19 10.43 12.15 20.07
CA VAL A 19 11.02 10.87 19.63
C VAL A 19 11.13 10.79 18.12
N LEU A 20 10.08 11.19 17.39
CA LEU A 20 10.12 11.22 15.92
C LEU A 20 11.16 12.19 15.39
N THR A 21 11.34 13.34 16.05
CA THR A 21 12.40 14.31 15.72
C THR A 21 13.80 13.70 15.87
N ASP A 22 14.03 12.91 16.92
CA ASP A 22 15.30 12.21 17.11
C ASP A 22 15.52 11.14 16.04
N ILE A 23 14.48 10.38 15.68
CA ILE A 23 14.52 9.38 14.58
C ILE A 23 14.85 10.05 13.26
N GLU A 24 14.17 11.16 12.92
CA GLU A 24 14.43 11.93 11.71
C GLU A 24 15.87 12.48 11.66
N ARG A 25 16.38 13.00 12.77
CA ARG A 25 17.76 13.47 12.89
C ARG A 25 18.78 12.35 12.80
N ALA A 26 18.52 11.20 13.42
CA ALA A 26 19.40 10.05 13.34
C ALA A 26 19.60 9.60 11.91
N GLY A 27 18.54 9.55 11.11
CA GLY A 27 18.55 9.11 9.72
C GLY A 27 18.88 7.63 9.57
N ILE A 28 18.72 7.13 8.37
CA ILE A 28 18.89 5.72 7.98
C ILE A 28 20.08 5.61 7.04
N LYS A 29 21.09 4.82 7.39
CA LYS A 29 22.28 4.61 6.58
C LYS A 29 21.99 3.70 5.39
N ILE A 30 22.39 4.13 4.18
CA ILE A 30 22.23 3.38 2.95
C ILE A 30 23.60 2.91 2.43
N SER A 31 23.70 1.62 2.15
CA SER A 31 24.84 1.01 1.45
C SER A 31 24.74 1.29 -0.05
N LYS A 32 25.59 2.16 -0.56
CA LYS A 32 25.66 2.46 -1.99
C LYS A 32 25.95 1.19 -2.82
N GLY A 33 26.82 0.31 -2.35
CA GLY A 33 27.18 -0.94 -3.05
C GLY A 33 25.97 -1.88 -3.18
N ASN A 34 25.26 -2.13 -2.07
CA ASN A 34 24.06 -2.98 -2.11
C ASN A 34 22.96 -2.36 -2.99
N LEU A 35 22.76 -1.04 -2.92
CA LEU A 35 21.75 -0.36 -3.72
C LEU A 35 22.07 -0.41 -5.22
N SER A 36 23.34 -0.20 -5.60
CA SER A 36 23.78 -0.33 -7.01
C SER A 36 23.61 -1.74 -7.54
N GLN A 37 23.93 -2.77 -6.74
CA GLN A 37 23.72 -4.15 -7.14
C GLN A 37 22.24 -4.48 -7.35
N ILE A 38 21.37 -4.04 -6.43
CA ILE A 38 19.92 -4.19 -6.56
C ILE A 38 19.42 -3.52 -7.83
N ARG A 39 19.87 -2.30 -8.11
CA ARG A 39 19.50 -1.57 -9.33
C ARG A 39 19.89 -2.36 -10.57
N GLU A 40 21.14 -2.77 -10.66
CA GLU A 40 21.67 -3.49 -11.83
C GLU A 40 20.89 -4.78 -12.12
N ASP A 41 20.61 -5.58 -11.08
CA ASP A 41 19.89 -6.84 -11.22
C ASP A 41 18.46 -6.61 -11.77
N TYR A 42 17.74 -5.62 -11.21
CA TYR A 42 16.36 -5.35 -11.62
C TYR A 42 16.25 -4.56 -12.93
N GLU A 43 17.20 -3.70 -13.28
CA GLU A 43 17.23 -3.02 -14.58
C GLU A 43 17.48 -3.99 -15.73
N LYS A 44 18.32 -5.01 -15.54
CA LYS A 44 18.51 -6.08 -16.53
C LYS A 44 17.19 -6.83 -16.78
N GLU A 45 16.51 -7.23 -15.71
CA GLU A 45 15.24 -7.94 -15.82
C GLU A 45 14.14 -7.06 -16.41
N TYR A 46 14.04 -5.79 -15.98
CA TYR A 46 13.14 -4.78 -16.51
C TYR A 46 13.30 -4.59 -18.01
N SER A 47 14.55 -4.40 -18.47
CA SER A 47 14.86 -4.20 -19.89
C SER A 47 14.54 -5.44 -20.73
N SER A 48 14.82 -6.63 -20.23
CA SER A 48 14.47 -7.89 -20.89
C SER A 48 12.95 -8.03 -21.06
N LEU A 49 12.19 -7.81 -19.98
CA LEU A 49 10.73 -7.87 -20.02
C LEU A 49 10.13 -6.80 -20.94
N TYR A 50 10.66 -5.59 -20.91
CA TYR A 50 10.20 -4.51 -21.79
C TYR A 50 10.39 -4.87 -23.26
N ASN A 51 11.57 -5.37 -23.65
CA ASN A 51 11.85 -5.79 -25.02
C ASN A 51 10.94 -6.94 -25.48
N ASP A 52 10.70 -7.92 -24.60
CA ASP A 52 9.77 -9.02 -24.90
C ASP A 52 8.33 -8.51 -25.09
N LEU A 53 7.88 -7.60 -24.22
CA LEU A 53 6.56 -7.00 -24.32
C LEU A 53 6.41 -6.17 -25.61
N MET A 54 7.43 -5.37 -25.96
CA MET A 54 7.38 -4.54 -27.17
C MET A 54 7.40 -5.38 -28.44
N ARG A 55 8.08 -6.54 -28.45
CA ARG A 55 8.00 -7.49 -29.58
C ARG A 55 6.59 -8.02 -29.78
N ILE A 56 5.89 -8.38 -28.68
CA ILE A 56 4.49 -8.79 -28.77
C ILE A 56 3.59 -7.62 -29.19
N VAL A 57 3.86 -6.41 -28.68
CA VAL A 57 3.12 -5.19 -29.10
C VAL A 57 3.24 -4.97 -30.60
N GLU A 58 4.44 -5.05 -31.15
CA GLU A 58 4.70 -4.90 -32.60
C GLU A 58 3.93 -5.97 -33.40
N GLU A 59 3.96 -7.23 -32.95
CA GLU A 59 3.22 -8.32 -33.58
C GLU A 59 1.72 -8.06 -33.62
N VAL A 60 1.10 -7.60 -32.51
CA VAL A 60 -0.36 -7.49 -32.38
C VAL A 60 -0.90 -6.10 -32.76
N MET A 61 -0.10 -5.04 -32.74
CA MET A 61 -0.51 -3.65 -33.00
C MET A 61 0.07 -3.09 -34.32
N GLY A 62 1.07 -3.77 -34.92
CA GLY A 62 1.89 -3.19 -35.99
C GLY A 62 2.72 -2.02 -35.47
N ASP A 63 2.96 -1.01 -36.28
CA ASP A 63 3.75 0.17 -35.90
C ASP A 63 2.99 1.17 -35.02
N THR A 64 1.80 0.84 -34.51
CA THR A 64 1.05 1.70 -33.60
C THR A 64 1.87 1.98 -32.36
N PRO A 65 2.20 3.25 -32.04
CA PRO A 65 2.96 3.57 -30.83
C PRO A 65 2.12 3.26 -29.59
N ILE A 66 2.60 2.38 -28.75
CA ILE A 66 1.97 1.95 -27.50
C ILE A 66 2.87 2.34 -26.33
N ASN A 67 2.33 3.16 -25.43
CA ASN A 67 2.95 3.44 -24.15
C ASN A 67 2.34 2.52 -23.09
N LEU A 68 3.12 1.54 -22.60
CA LEU A 68 2.68 0.60 -21.56
C LEU A 68 2.32 1.28 -20.22
N ASP A 69 2.68 2.54 -20.05
CA ASP A 69 2.35 3.34 -18.86
C ASP A 69 1.02 4.08 -19.00
N SER A 70 0.55 4.26 -20.22
CA SER A 70 -0.74 4.89 -20.52
C SER A 70 -1.88 3.90 -20.28
N PRO A 71 -2.83 4.19 -19.36
CA PRO A 71 -4.02 3.36 -19.19
C PRO A 71 -4.85 3.22 -20.47
N ASP A 72 -4.86 4.26 -21.30
CA ASP A 72 -5.63 4.30 -22.54
C ASP A 72 -5.00 3.38 -23.60
N ASP A 73 -3.66 3.42 -23.75
CA ASP A 73 -2.95 2.55 -24.69
C ASP A 73 -3.02 1.09 -24.24
N ARG A 74 -2.88 0.81 -22.96
CA ARG A 74 -3.10 -0.53 -22.42
C ARG A 74 -4.52 -1.02 -22.68
N SER A 75 -5.52 -0.17 -22.46
CA SER A 75 -6.90 -0.51 -22.77
C SER A 75 -7.07 -0.88 -24.23
N MET A 76 -6.50 -0.08 -25.15
CA MET A 76 -6.54 -0.37 -26.57
C MET A 76 -5.84 -1.69 -26.91
N LEU A 77 -4.67 -1.94 -26.33
CA LEU A 77 -3.88 -3.15 -26.53
C LEU A 77 -4.61 -4.41 -26.03
N PHE A 78 -5.10 -4.39 -24.79
CA PHE A 78 -5.77 -5.57 -24.21
C PHE A 78 -7.12 -5.86 -24.85
N TYR A 79 -7.95 -4.83 -25.03
CA TYR A 79 -9.34 -5.00 -25.47
C TYR A 79 -9.56 -4.81 -26.99
N SER A 80 -8.50 -4.47 -27.73
CA SER A 80 -8.56 -4.24 -29.18
C SER A 80 -9.57 -3.17 -29.60
N ARG A 81 -9.77 -2.15 -28.74
CA ARG A 81 -10.76 -1.11 -28.93
C ARG A 81 -10.21 0.25 -28.53
N LYS A 82 -10.54 1.27 -29.32
CA LYS A 82 -10.12 2.65 -29.09
C LYS A 82 -11.34 3.54 -28.90
N VAL A 83 -11.44 4.18 -27.74
CA VAL A 83 -12.53 5.13 -27.47
C VAL A 83 -12.41 6.34 -28.39
N SER A 84 -13.45 6.60 -29.20
CA SER A 84 -13.53 7.71 -30.14
C SER A 84 -13.89 9.03 -29.47
N ASP A 85 -14.87 9.01 -28.57
CA ASP A 85 -15.29 10.16 -27.76
C ASP A 85 -15.24 9.83 -26.27
N LYS A 86 -14.21 10.34 -25.59
CA LYS A 86 -14.03 10.13 -24.13
C LYS A 86 -15.06 10.86 -23.28
N ALA A 87 -15.64 11.96 -23.77
CA ALA A 87 -16.63 12.72 -23.01
C ALA A 87 -17.95 11.96 -22.95
N GLU A 88 -18.45 11.53 -24.12
CA GLU A 88 -19.66 10.74 -24.22
C GLU A 88 -19.51 9.35 -23.57
N TRP A 89 -18.33 8.72 -23.71
CA TRP A 89 -17.99 7.48 -23.01
C TRP A 89 -18.14 7.62 -21.49
N LYS A 90 -17.56 8.67 -20.90
CA LYS A 90 -17.67 8.92 -19.45
C LYS A 90 -19.11 9.19 -19.02
N LYS A 91 -19.88 9.88 -19.82
CA LYS A 91 -21.29 10.19 -19.55
C LYS A 91 -22.14 8.92 -19.56
N ILE A 92 -22.07 8.10 -20.61
CA ILE A 92 -22.87 6.88 -20.75
C ILE A 92 -22.57 5.88 -19.63
N PHE A 93 -21.29 5.69 -19.28
CA PHE A 93 -20.90 4.74 -18.24
C PHE A 93 -20.81 5.33 -16.83
N ASN A 94 -21.19 6.60 -16.65
CA ASN A 94 -21.13 7.34 -15.39
C ASN A 94 -19.74 7.25 -14.72
N ILE A 95 -18.69 7.55 -15.49
CA ILE A 95 -17.29 7.47 -15.04
C ILE A 95 -16.88 8.81 -14.43
N GLY A 96 -16.29 8.76 -13.24
CA GLY A 96 -15.77 9.94 -12.55
C GLY A 96 -15.99 9.87 -11.05
N PHE A 97 -15.94 11.03 -10.40
CA PHE A 97 -16.11 11.17 -8.96
C PHE A 97 -17.28 12.08 -8.67
N GLU A 98 -17.93 11.84 -7.54
CA GLU A 98 -18.94 12.71 -6.93
C GLU A 98 -18.49 13.12 -5.53
N LEU A 99 -18.85 14.30 -5.09
CA LEU A 99 -18.67 14.71 -3.70
C LEU A 99 -19.85 14.17 -2.89
N ARG A 100 -19.55 13.46 -1.80
CA ARG A 100 -20.52 13.08 -0.77
C ARG A 100 -20.03 13.64 0.56
N GLY A 101 -20.60 14.76 0.96
CA GLY A 101 -20.03 15.60 2.00
C GLY A 101 -18.64 16.08 1.59
N ASN A 102 -17.66 15.99 2.48
CA ASN A 102 -16.26 16.36 2.19
C ASN A 102 -15.44 15.25 1.51
N THR A 103 -16.06 14.10 1.19
CA THR A 103 -15.35 12.94 0.64
C THR A 103 -15.61 12.81 -0.86
N LYS A 104 -14.53 12.75 -1.65
CA LYS A 104 -14.59 12.45 -3.09
C LYS A 104 -14.76 10.95 -3.28
N LYS A 105 -15.94 10.51 -3.73
CA LYS A 105 -16.24 9.10 -4.00
C LYS A 105 -16.34 8.83 -5.49
N GLN A 106 -15.88 7.65 -5.91
CA GLN A 106 -16.05 7.21 -7.30
C GLN A 106 -17.53 6.99 -7.60
N LYS A 107 -18.00 7.51 -8.71
CA LYS A 107 -19.36 7.28 -9.20
C LYS A 107 -19.59 5.80 -9.45
N ARG A 108 -20.80 5.32 -9.18
CA ARG A 108 -21.19 3.96 -9.55
C ARG A 108 -21.38 3.87 -11.06
N ARG A 109 -20.84 2.81 -11.66
CA ARG A 109 -21.05 2.54 -13.08
C ARG A 109 -22.54 2.39 -13.39
N THR A 110 -22.94 2.81 -14.56
CA THR A 110 -24.32 2.66 -15.03
C THR A 110 -24.68 1.17 -15.09
N LYS A 111 -25.80 0.81 -14.47
CA LYS A 111 -26.39 -0.52 -14.68
C LYS A 111 -27.12 -0.52 -16.01
N MET A 112 -26.77 -1.45 -16.89
CA MET A 112 -27.44 -1.59 -18.20
C MET A 112 -27.53 -3.07 -18.61
N ARG A 113 -28.46 -3.39 -19.51
CA ARG A 113 -28.55 -4.73 -20.09
C ARG A 113 -27.33 -5.01 -20.94
N ARG A 114 -26.96 -6.28 -21.07
CA ARG A 114 -25.77 -6.68 -21.85
C ARG A 114 -25.83 -6.23 -23.31
N ALA A 115 -27.02 -6.30 -23.94
CA ALA A 115 -27.20 -5.84 -25.33
C ALA A 115 -26.93 -4.34 -25.50
N ASP A 116 -27.40 -3.53 -24.54
CA ASP A 116 -27.19 -2.06 -24.55
C ASP A 116 -25.73 -1.72 -24.31
N PHE A 117 -25.05 -2.47 -23.41
CA PHE A 117 -23.61 -2.34 -23.19
C PHE A 117 -22.82 -2.64 -24.48
N VAL A 118 -23.11 -3.77 -25.13
CA VAL A 118 -22.42 -4.17 -26.37
C VAL A 118 -22.63 -3.13 -27.47
N ARG A 119 -23.85 -2.58 -27.61
CA ARG A 119 -24.14 -1.50 -28.55
C ARG A 119 -23.33 -0.26 -28.25
N ALA A 120 -23.37 0.25 -27.01
CA ALA A 120 -22.62 1.42 -26.59
C ALA A 120 -21.10 1.27 -26.83
N VAL A 121 -20.56 0.08 -26.54
CA VAL A 121 -19.15 -0.22 -26.80
C VAL A 121 -18.83 -0.23 -28.30
N LYS A 122 -19.72 -0.80 -29.13
CA LYS A 122 -19.55 -0.82 -30.60
C LYS A 122 -19.51 0.60 -31.16
N ASP A 123 -20.41 1.46 -30.70
CA ASP A 123 -20.59 2.82 -31.23
C ASP A 123 -19.47 3.77 -30.77
N LEU A 124 -19.05 3.67 -29.49
CA LEU A 124 -18.09 4.60 -28.87
C LEU A 124 -16.65 4.09 -28.79
N ALA A 125 -16.43 2.79 -28.92
CA ALA A 125 -15.12 2.17 -28.92
C ALA A 125 -14.98 1.17 -30.07
N PRO A 126 -14.86 1.65 -31.32
CA PRO A 126 -14.64 0.80 -32.48
C PRO A 126 -13.38 -0.05 -32.34
N VAL A 127 -13.32 -1.13 -33.12
CA VAL A 127 -12.15 -2.02 -33.15
C VAL A 127 -10.93 -1.23 -33.60
N ALA A 128 -9.86 -1.33 -32.83
CA ALA A 128 -8.57 -0.78 -33.22
C ALA A 128 -7.98 -1.59 -34.40
N LEU A 129 -7.38 -0.89 -35.33
CA LEU A 129 -6.70 -1.52 -36.47
C LEU A 129 -5.19 -1.41 -36.29
N LYS A 130 -4.46 -2.40 -36.79
CA LYS A 130 -3.00 -2.33 -36.90
C LYS A 130 -2.63 -1.17 -37.81
N THR A 131 -1.48 -0.55 -37.56
CA THR A 131 -0.96 0.50 -38.43
C THR A 131 0.38 0.13 -39.03
N VAL A 132 0.68 0.74 -40.18
CA VAL A 132 2.03 0.79 -40.75
C VAL A 132 2.50 2.22 -40.70
N GLY A 133 3.69 2.43 -40.18
CA GLY A 133 4.33 3.73 -40.09
C GLY A 133 5.17 4.04 -41.31
N THR A 134 4.91 5.21 -41.92
CA THR A 134 5.72 5.73 -43.02
C THR A 134 6.39 7.03 -42.59
N GLN A 135 7.60 7.27 -43.06
CA GLN A 135 8.30 8.51 -42.78
C GLN A 135 7.46 9.71 -43.28
N CYS A 136 7.28 10.70 -42.43
CA CYS A 136 6.51 11.90 -42.83
C CYS A 136 7.23 12.66 -43.94
N SER A 137 6.60 12.75 -45.09
CA SER A 137 7.14 13.47 -46.27
C SER A 137 7.33 14.96 -46.04
N SER A 138 6.46 15.60 -45.23
CA SER A 138 6.51 17.03 -44.93
C SER A 138 7.73 17.46 -44.10
N CYS A 139 8.10 16.68 -43.08
CA CYS A 139 9.26 16.98 -42.22
C CYS A 139 10.42 15.97 -42.40
N ARG A 140 10.31 15.05 -43.35
CA ARG A 140 11.31 14.03 -43.67
C ARG A 140 11.78 13.27 -42.41
N GLY A 141 10.84 12.91 -41.56
CA GLY A 141 11.10 12.19 -40.31
C GLY A 141 11.52 13.03 -39.10
N LEU A 142 11.78 14.33 -39.28
CA LEU A 142 12.30 15.20 -38.21
C LEU A 142 11.26 15.59 -37.13
N GLY A 143 9.98 15.39 -37.38
CA GLY A 143 8.88 15.77 -36.47
C GLY A 143 8.66 17.29 -36.35
N SER A 144 9.64 18.09 -36.72
CA SER A 144 9.61 19.55 -36.63
C SER A 144 10.44 20.19 -37.75
N TYR A 145 10.18 21.45 -38.02
CA TYR A 145 10.94 22.24 -38.97
C TYR A 145 11.09 23.67 -38.47
N ARG A 146 12.11 24.40 -39.02
CA ARG A 146 12.24 25.84 -38.87
C ARG A 146 11.69 26.50 -40.11
N TYR A 147 10.80 27.47 -39.95
CA TYR A 147 10.26 28.24 -41.07
C TYR A 147 11.19 29.44 -41.38
N ARG A 148 11.18 29.89 -42.63
CA ARG A 148 11.86 31.11 -43.03
C ARG A 148 11.08 32.34 -42.57
N LEU A 149 11.76 33.25 -41.92
CA LEU A 149 11.25 34.58 -41.56
C LEU A 149 11.17 35.47 -42.81
N LYS A 150 10.42 36.58 -42.73
CA LYS A 150 10.38 37.58 -43.79
C LYS A 150 11.74 38.17 -44.11
N SER A 151 12.70 38.17 -43.19
CA SER A 151 14.09 38.54 -43.38
C SER A 151 14.91 37.55 -44.23
N GLY A 152 14.37 36.38 -44.57
CA GLY A 152 15.09 35.31 -45.24
C GLY A 152 15.79 34.32 -44.30
N ASP A 153 15.90 34.62 -43.00
CA ASP A 153 16.57 33.80 -42.00
C ASP A 153 15.66 32.65 -41.54
N LEU A 154 16.27 31.58 -41.01
CA LEU A 154 15.53 30.51 -40.34
C LEU A 154 15.11 30.93 -38.93
N SER A 155 13.86 30.64 -38.56
CA SER A 155 13.38 30.91 -37.21
C SER A 155 14.26 30.23 -36.16
N LYS A 156 14.50 30.89 -35.03
CA LYS A 156 15.22 30.29 -33.89
C LYS A 156 14.44 29.15 -33.28
N ASN A 157 13.11 29.22 -33.29
CA ASN A 157 12.22 28.21 -32.75
C ASN A 157 11.84 27.13 -33.77
N LYS A 158 11.82 25.86 -33.37
CA LYS A 158 11.29 24.76 -34.17
C LYS A 158 9.78 24.72 -34.01
N THR A 159 9.08 24.56 -35.14
CA THR A 159 7.62 24.36 -35.17
C THR A 159 7.33 22.88 -35.40
N LYS A 160 6.41 22.30 -34.61
CA LYS A 160 5.98 20.91 -34.78
C LYS A 160 5.37 20.74 -36.18
N CYS A 161 5.73 19.65 -36.85
CA CYS A 161 5.13 19.30 -38.13
C CYS A 161 3.63 19.05 -37.98
N LYS A 162 2.82 19.79 -38.72
CA LYS A 162 1.34 19.67 -38.67
C LYS A 162 0.86 18.32 -39.19
N MET A 163 1.55 17.74 -40.19
CA MET A 163 1.14 16.48 -40.83
C MET A 163 1.32 15.29 -39.89
N CYS A 164 2.51 15.12 -39.28
CA CYS A 164 2.80 14.03 -38.34
C CYS A 164 2.60 14.43 -36.87
N LYS A 165 2.12 15.65 -36.60
CA LYS A 165 1.91 16.18 -35.22
C LYS A 165 3.15 16.12 -34.33
N GLY A 166 4.32 16.12 -34.95
CA GLY A 166 5.60 16.14 -34.23
C GLY A 166 6.31 14.80 -34.06
N CYS A 167 5.70 13.67 -34.46
CA CYS A 167 6.33 12.35 -34.29
C CYS A 167 7.28 11.91 -35.43
N GLY A 168 7.29 12.61 -36.57
CA GLY A 168 8.13 12.26 -37.72
C GLY A 168 7.59 11.13 -38.59
N VAL A 169 6.59 10.39 -38.14
CA VAL A 169 5.98 9.23 -38.79
C VAL A 169 4.48 9.45 -38.99
N ILE A 170 3.96 8.96 -40.08
CA ILE A 170 2.51 8.92 -40.39
C ILE A 170 2.06 7.47 -40.28
N TYR A 171 1.08 7.20 -39.43
CA TYR A 171 0.54 5.87 -39.20
C TYR A 171 -0.73 5.68 -40.03
N THR A 172 -0.70 4.71 -40.94
CA THR A 172 -1.83 4.35 -41.81
C THR A 172 -2.43 3.02 -41.35
N ASN A 173 -3.74 2.98 -41.13
CA ASN A 173 -4.43 1.75 -40.77
C ASN A 173 -4.34 0.71 -41.88
N VAL A 174 -4.04 -0.52 -41.53
CA VAL A 174 -4.22 -1.69 -42.39
C VAL A 174 -5.53 -2.39 -41.98
N ASN A 175 -6.16 -3.08 -42.90
CA ASN A 175 -7.46 -3.74 -42.66
C ASN A 175 -7.29 -5.05 -41.85
N GLN A 176 -6.66 -4.91 -40.68
CA GLN A 176 -6.45 -6.00 -39.74
C GLN A 176 -6.69 -5.51 -38.32
N ALA A 177 -7.51 -6.24 -37.53
CA ALA A 177 -7.78 -5.92 -36.14
C ALA A 177 -6.50 -6.01 -35.29
N ALA A 178 -6.26 -4.98 -34.49
CA ALA A 178 -5.13 -4.90 -33.56
C ALA A 178 -5.47 -5.43 -32.17
N GLY A 179 -4.41 -5.72 -31.38
CA GLY A 179 -4.49 -6.01 -29.95
C GLY A 179 -4.79 -7.45 -29.57
N LEU A 180 -4.94 -7.68 -28.25
CA LEU A 180 -5.02 -8.99 -27.61
C LEU A 180 -6.45 -9.55 -27.51
N LYS A 181 -7.47 -8.81 -27.96
CA LYS A 181 -8.87 -9.21 -28.11
C LYS A 181 -9.58 -9.66 -26.82
N LEU A 182 -9.13 -9.20 -25.65
CA LEU A 182 -9.83 -9.44 -24.38
C LEU A 182 -11.25 -8.86 -24.44
N LYS A 183 -12.25 -9.64 -24.02
CA LYS A 183 -13.65 -9.22 -24.03
C LYS A 183 -14.04 -8.59 -22.69
N PRO A 184 -14.63 -7.38 -22.66
CA PRO A 184 -15.13 -6.80 -21.42
C PRO A 184 -16.33 -7.59 -20.87
N ARG A 185 -16.43 -7.73 -19.55
CA ARG A 185 -17.54 -8.44 -18.88
C ARG A 185 -18.81 -7.60 -18.87
N GLY A 186 -18.66 -6.30 -18.56
CA GLY A 186 -19.79 -5.38 -18.45
C GLY A 186 -19.34 -3.94 -18.17
N PRO A 187 -20.30 -3.07 -17.81
CA PRO A 187 -20.00 -1.66 -17.48
C PRO A 187 -18.99 -1.48 -16.33
N GLU A 188 -18.87 -2.45 -15.46
CA GLU A 188 -17.91 -2.47 -14.35
C GLU A 188 -16.44 -2.48 -14.81
N ASP A 189 -16.17 -3.02 -15.98
CA ASP A 189 -14.83 -3.04 -16.60
C ASP A 189 -14.45 -1.70 -17.25
N THR A 190 -15.36 -0.72 -17.35
CA THR A 190 -15.07 0.55 -18.02
C THR A 190 -14.17 1.46 -17.19
N ALA A 191 -13.30 2.22 -17.87
CA ALA A 191 -12.40 3.22 -17.32
C ALA A 191 -12.44 4.51 -18.17
N ALA A 192 -11.78 5.57 -17.73
CA ALA A 192 -11.89 6.91 -18.34
C ALA A 192 -11.50 6.97 -19.83
N GLY A 193 -10.55 6.17 -20.25
CA GLY A 193 -10.06 6.10 -21.63
C GLY A 193 -10.35 4.77 -22.33
N GLY A 194 -11.27 3.95 -21.79
CA GLY A 194 -11.61 2.64 -22.34
C GLY A 194 -11.98 1.63 -21.26
N PHE A 195 -11.16 0.62 -21.06
CA PHE A 195 -11.40 -0.46 -20.12
C PHE A 195 -10.29 -0.52 -19.06
N LYS A 196 -10.60 -1.12 -17.92
CA LYS A 196 -9.65 -1.29 -16.81
C LYS A 196 -8.53 -2.24 -17.18
N THR A 197 -7.30 -1.85 -16.83
CA THR A 197 -6.08 -2.63 -17.00
C THR A 197 -5.17 -2.49 -15.75
N ASP A 198 -5.79 -2.19 -14.60
CA ASP A 198 -5.09 -2.22 -13.33
C ASP A 198 -4.75 -3.67 -12.93
N LYS A 199 -3.82 -3.78 -11.97
CA LYS A 199 -3.30 -5.07 -11.51
C LYS A 199 -4.42 -6.02 -11.07
N GLU A 200 -5.35 -5.53 -10.25
CA GLU A 200 -6.45 -6.35 -9.73
C GLU A 200 -7.33 -6.90 -10.85
N THR A 201 -7.70 -6.03 -11.82
CA THR A 201 -8.47 -6.44 -12.99
C THR A 201 -7.73 -7.49 -13.81
N LEU A 202 -6.44 -7.31 -14.09
CA LEU A 202 -5.67 -8.27 -14.88
C LEU A 202 -5.48 -9.60 -14.16
N GLU A 203 -5.21 -9.60 -12.86
CA GLU A 203 -5.14 -10.83 -12.05
C GLU A 203 -6.44 -11.64 -12.08
N GLN A 204 -7.60 -10.98 -11.95
CA GLN A 204 -8.92 -11.62 -12.06
C GLN A 204 -9.23 -12.15 -13.48
N ARG A 205 -8.57 -11.57 -14.49
CA ARG A 205 -8.81 -11.90 -15.90
C ARG A 205 -7.83 -12.90 -16.49
N LEU A 206 -6.78 -13.30 -15.74
CA LEU A 206 -5.77 -14.25 -16.23
C LEU A 206 -6.36 -15.59 -16.69
N LEU A 207 -7.43 -16.05 -16.02
CA LEU A 207 -8.13 -17.29 -16.39
C LEU A 207 -8.98 -17.16 -17.67
N ASP A 208 -9.30 -15.94 -18.06
CA ASP A 208 -10.07 -15.64 -19.28
C ASP A 208 -9.14 -15.46 -20.51
N LEU A 209 -7.82 -15.50 -20.30
CA LEU A 209 -6.80 -15.28 -21.32
C LEU A 209 -6.14 -16.60 -21.73
N ASP A 210 -5.80 -16.70 -22.98
CA ASP A 210 -5.04 -17.81 -23.57
C ASP A 210 -3.93 -17.30 -24.51
N GLY A 211 -3.09 -18.21 -24.99
CA GLY A 211 -2.05 -17.92 -25.97
C GLY A 211 -1.23 -16.66 -25.68
N THR A 212 -0.99 -15.84 -26.70
CA THR A 212 -0.21 -14.60 -26.64
C THR A 212 -0.75 -13.60 -25.62
N ALA A 213 -2.08 -13.51 -25.45
CA ALA A 213 -2.69 -12.58 -24.51
C ALA A 213 -2.36 -12.92 -23.04
N LYS A 214 -2.34 -14.20 -22.69
CA LYS A 214 -1.97 -14.67 -21.36
C LYS A 214 -0.49 -14.42 -21.07
N VAL A 215 0.38 -14.80 -22.01
CA VAL A 215 1.83 -14.57 -21.91
C VAL A 215 2.14 -13.09 -21.73
N PHE A 216 1.46 -12.22 -22.52
CA PHE A 216 1.62 -10.79 -22.40
C PHE A 216 1.18 -10.27 -21.02
N ALA A 217 0.01 -10.68 -20.54
CA ALA A 217 -0.53 -10.24 -19.26
C ALA A 217 0.39 -10.63 -18.08
N GLU A 218 0.90 -11.86 -18.06
CA GLU A 218 1.83 -12.35 -17.03
C GLU A 218 3.15 -11.56 -17.04
N LYS A 219 3.76 -11.38 -18.23
CA LYS A 219 4.98 -10.57 -18.38
C LYS A 219 4.74 -9.11 -18.01
N TYR A 220 3.61 -8.52 -18.43
CA TYR A 220 3.28 -7.14 -18.10
C TYR A 220 3.09 -6.92 -16.60
N MET A 221 2.44 -7.83 -15.90
CA MET A 221 2.29 -7.73 -14.44
C MET A 221 3.64 -7.79 -13.73
N LYS A 222 4.57 -8.65 -14.18
CA LYS A 222 5.93 -8.72 -13.66
C LYS A 222 6.71 -7.42 -13.96
N TYR A 223 6.67 -6.94 -15.20
CA TYR A 223 7.25 -5.67 -15.63
C TYR A 223 6.74 -4.50 -14.77
N SER A 224 5.42 -4.39 -14.58
CA SER A 224 4.80 -3.31 -13.79
C SER A 224 5.21 -3.34 -12.32
N LYS A 225 5.38 -4.54 -11.73
CA LYS A 225 5.90 -4.70 -10.36
C LYS A 225 7.34 -4.21 -10.24
N ILE A 226 8.23 -4.67 -11.14
CA ILE A 226 9.65 -4.27 -11.15
C ILE A 226 9.78 -2.77 -11.37
N ARG A 227 9.05 -2.20 -12.32
CA ARG A 227 9.04 -0.77 -12.59
C ARG A 227 8.62 0.05 -11.36
N THR A 228 7.53 -0.37 -10.70
CA THR A 228 7.09 0.30 -9.46
C THR A 228 8.17 0.21 -8.38
N TYR A 229 8.82 -0.94 -8.28
CA TYR A 229 9.91 -1.15 -7.33
C TYR A 229 11.10 -0.22 -7.60
N LEU A 230 11.59 -0.18 -8.84
CA LEU A 230 12.70 0.71 -9.23
C LEU A 230 12.34 2.18 -8.98
N ASN A 231 11.24 2.67 -9.54
CA ASN A 231 10.88 4.08 -9.47
C ASN A 231 10.47 4.55 -8.06
N THR A 232 9.80 3.68 -7.27
CA THR A 232 9.28 4.09 -5.97
C THR A 232 10.28 3.88 -4.85
N PHE A 233 11.07 2.81 -4.90
CA PHE A 233 11.97 2.45 -3.81
C PHE A 233 13.43 2.72 -4.16
N VAL A 234 13.96 2.16 -5.24
CA VAL A 234 15.38 2.30 -5.57
C VAL A 234 15.74 3.75 -5.89
N ASP A 235 14.98 4.40 -6.80
CA ASP A 235 15.19 5.82 -7.14
C ASP A 235 15.03 6.73 -5.92
N SER A 236 14.07 6.42 -5.04
CA SER A 236 13.88 7.20 -3.82
C SER A 236 15.03 7.03 -2.85
N LEU A 237 15.55 5.81 -2.68
CA LEU A 237 16.73 5.57 -1.83
C LEU A 237 17.98 6.26 -2.38
N GLU A 238 18.13 6.43 -3.69
CA GLU A 238 19.24 7.21 -4.26
C GLU A 238 19.04 8.71 -4.12
N LYS A 239 17.85 9.18 -4.47
CA LYS A 239 17.53 10.61 -4.57
C LYS A 239 17.60 11.34 -3.24
N PHE A 240 17.19 10.70 -2.15
CA PHE A 240 17.03 11.34 -0.85
C PHE A 240 18.20 11.13 0.11
N GLN A 241 19.30 10.53 -0.36
CA GLN A 241 20.54 10.47 0.44
C GLN A 241 21.20 11.84 0.56
N ASP A 242 21.70 12.12 1.76
CA ASP A 242 22.64 13.20 1.98
C ASP A 242 24.06 12.83 1.50
N GLU A 243 25.00 13.76 1.62
CA GLU A 243 26.41 13.57 1.21
C GLU A 243 27.10 12.39 1.94
N LYS A 244 26.65 12.09 3.16
CA LYS A 244 27.17 10.99 4.01
C LYS A 244 26.46 9.66 3.76
N GLY A 245 25.45 9.62 2.89
CA GLY A 245 24.67 8.44 2.54
C GLY A 245 23.61 8.08 3.58
N PHE A 246 23.05 9.09 4.27
CA PHE A 246 21.89 8.94 5.14
C PHE A 246 20.63 9.46 4.46
N ILE A 247 19.49 8.86 4.82
CA ILE A 247 18.17 9.36 4.47
C ILE A 247 17.45 9.76 5.76
N HIS A 248 16.84 10.93 5.74
CA HIS A 248 16.09 11.51 6.86
C HIS A 248 14.60 11.55 6.50
N PRO A 249 13.84 10.44 6.71
CA PRO A 249 12.41 10.42 6.40
C PRO A 249 11.66 11.36 7.34
N GLN A 250 10.60 12.00 6.85
CA GLN A 250 9.72 12.83 7.66
C GLN A 250 8.52 12.02 8.12
N PHE A 251 8.28 11.96 9.43
CA PHE A 251 7.12 11.29 10.02
C PHE A 251 5.96 12.26 10.23
N MET A 252 4.74 11.77 10.01
CA MET A 252 3.52 12.55 10.15
C MET A 252 2.49 11.76 10.98
N GLN A 253 2.01 12.38 12.07
CA GLN A 253 1.08 11.76 13.02
C GLN A 253 -0.40 11.90 12.64
N CYS A 254 -0.77 12.92 11.86
CA CYS A 254 -2.16 13.33 11.67
C CYS A 254 -2.66 13.20 10.21
N VAL A 255 -2.01 12.39 9.38
CA VAL A 255 -2.36 12.24 7.96
C VAL A 255 -3.32 11.08 7.74
N THR A 256 -3.14 9.98 8.45
CA THR A 256 -4.01 8.80 8.32
C THR A 256 -5.26 8.96 9.18
N SER A 257 -6.41 8.49 8.69
CA SER A 257 -7.67 8.56 9.44
C SER A 257 -7.68 7.68 10.70
N THR A 258 -6.80 6.70 10.77
CA THR A 258 -6.67 5.78 11.92
C THR A 258 -5.70 6.28 12.99
N GLY A 259 -4.92 7.33 12.70
CA GLY A 259 -3.85 7.80 13.58
C GLY A 259 -2.53 7.04 13.41
N ARG A 260 -2.43 6.08 12.48
CA ARG A 260 -1.16 5.46 12.11
C ARG A 260 -0.16 6.52 11.66
N LEU A 261 1.10 6.35 12.01
CA LEU A 261 2.17 7.15 11.44
C LEU A 261 2.23 6.95 9.93
N SER A 262 2.52 8.01 9.21
CA SER A 262 2.92 7.94 7.82
C SER A 262 4.28 8.61 7.66
N SER A 263 5.01 8.28 6.60
CA SER A 263 6.27 8.95 6.29
C SER A 263 6.36 9.38 4.84
N ARG A 264 7.21 10.37 4.58
CA ARG A 264 7.48 10.89 3.25
C ARG A 264 8.96 11.24 3.10
N THR A 265 9.40 11.40 1.87
CA THR A 265 10.76 11.82 1.48
C THR A 265 11.89 10.91 1.99
N PRO A 266 11.85 9.59 1.74
CA PRO A 266 10.81 8.78 1.11
C PRO A 266 9.83 8.14 2.12
N ASN A 267 8.83 7.39 1.60
CA ASN A 267 7.88 6.67 2.46
C ASN A 267 8.46 5.32 2.91
N PHE A 268 9.07 5.28 4.08
CA PHE A 268 9.61 4.05 4.70
C PHE A 268 8.54 3.13 5.30
N GLN A 269 7.30 3.62 5.53
CA GLN A 269 6.19 2.80 6.04
C GLN A 269 5.76 1.71 5.05
N ASN A 270 6.03 1.89 3.75
CA ASN A 270 5.65 0.96 2.69
C ASN A 270 6.84 0.20 2.09
N MET A 271 8.01 0.20 2.76
CA MET A 271 9.19 -0.52 2.27
C MET A 271 8.91 -2.02 2.11
N PRO A 272 9.13 -2.62 0.92
CA PRO A 272 8.79 -4.01 0.67
C PRO A 272 9.48 -4.95 1.64
N ARG A 273 8.74 -5.98 2.07
CA ARG A 273 9.26 -7.08 2.90
C ARG A 273 9.61 -8.28 2.01
N GLY A 274 10.64 -9.01 2.36
CA GLY A 274 11.04 -10.27 1.71
C GLY A 274 12.00 -10.10 0.54
N SER A 275 12.46 -11.24 0.02
CA SER A 275 13.55 -11.35 -0.96
C SER A 275 13.15 -11.00 -2.40
N THR A 276 11.85 -10.99 -2.72
CA THR A 276 11.38 -10.67 -4.08
C THR A 276 11.72 -9.22 -4.49
N PHE A 277 11.73 -8.29 -3.53
CA PHE A 277 12.11 -6.89 -3.74
C PHE A 277 13.01 -6.45 -2.58
N PRO A 278 14.32 -6.73 -2.63
CA PRO A 278 15.22 -6.66 -1.49
C PRO A 278 15.73 -5.25 -1.15
N ALA A 279 14.87 -4.21 -1.27
CA ALA A 279 15.26 -2.83 -0.97
C ALA A 279 15.81 -2.67 0.46
N ARG A 280 15.29 -3.45 1.42
CA ARG A 280 15.77 -3.46 2.81
C ARG A 280 17.24 -3.89 2.94
N LYS A 281 17.80 -4.65 1.99
CA LYS A 281 19.22 -5.03 1.97
C LYS A 281 20.16 -3.82 1.85
N ALA A 282 19.67 -2.73 1.26
CA ALA A 282 20.45 -1.49 1.16
C ALA A 282 20.53 -0.73 2.49
N ILE A 283 19.70 -1.05 3.49
CA ILE A 283 19.66 -0.38 4.79
C ILE A 283 20.57 -1.14 5.74
N VAL A 284 21.64 -0.47 6.19
CA VAL A 284 22.72 -1.05 6.98
C VAL A 284 23.02 -0.19 8.21
N SER A 285 23.77 -0.75 9.16
CA SER A 285 24.25 0.02 10.29
C SER A 285 25.25 1.11 9.86
N ARG A 286 25.21 2.26 10.54
CA ARG A 286 26.23 3.34 10.44
C ARG A 286 27.56 2.97 11.04
N PHE A 287 27.57 1.98 11.92
CA PHE A 287 28.75 1.54 12.66
C PHE A 287 29.46 0.42 11.90
N ASN A 288 30.78 0.42 11.98
CA ASN A 288 31.54 -0.72 11.47
C ASN A 288 31.21 -1.96 12.30
N ASN A 289 30.85 -3.07 11.65
CA ASN A 289 30.34 -4.29 12.28
C ASN A 289 29.09 -4.10 13.18
N GLY A 290 28.36 -2.98 12.98
CA GLY A 290 27.12 -2.73 13.70
C GLY A 290 25.96 -3.57 13.21
N TYR A 291 24.82 -3.42 13.86
CA TYR A 291 23.64 -4.23 13.63
C TYR A 291 22.39 -3.38 13.37
N ILE A 292 21.46 -3.96 12.61
CA ILE A 292 20.06 -3.53 12.57
C ILE A 292 19.27 -4.47 13.49
N LEU A 293 18.61 -3.92 14.50
CA LEU A 293 17.74 -4.63 15.42
C LEU A 293 16.30 -4.21 15.18
N GLU A 294 15.40 -5.17 14.94
CA GLU A 294 13.97 -4.96 14.74
C GLU A 294 13.18 -5.69 15.83
N GLY A 295 12.29 -4.98 16.52
CA GLY A 295 11.28 -5.55 17.38
C GLY A 295 9.90 -5.37 16.74
N ASP A 296 9.12 -6.43 16.63
CA ASP A 296 7.78 -6.45 16.01
C ASP A 296 6.77 -7.06 16.99
N TYR A 297 5.59 -6.45 17.15
CA TYR A 297 4.53 -7.02 17.97
C TYR A 297 3.84 -8.18 17.24
N ARG A 298 3.75 -9.33 17.88
CA ARG A 298 3.03 -10.48 17.31
C ARG A 298 1.52 -10.27 17.42
N GLN A 299 0.85 -10.15 16.26
CA GLN A 299 -0.63 -10.07 16.14
C GLN A 299 -1.24 -8.94 16.98
N LEU A 300 -0.61 -7.76 17.05
CA LEU A 300 -1.04 -6.65 17.92
C LEU A 300 -2.51 -6.27 17.72
N GLU A 301 -2.97 -6.15 16.48
CA GLU A 301 -4.36 -5.77 16.19
C GLU A 301 -5.37 -6.81 16.69
N PHE A 302 -5.03 -8.11 16.69
CA PHE A 302 -5.89 -9.16 17.25
C PHE A 302 -5.99 -9.07 18.77
N ARG A 303 -4.85 -8.83 19.44
CA ARG A 303 -4.79 -8.62 20.90
C ARG A 303 -5.56 -7.38 21.32
N VAL A 304 -5.38 -6.29 20.58
CA VAL A 304 -6.14 -5.03 20.80
C VAL A 304 -7.63 -5.23 20.60
N ALA A 305 -8.05 -5.97 19.56
CA ALA A 305 -9.47 -6.27 19.35
C ALA A 305 -10.04 -7.10 20.52
N GLY A 306 -9.30 -8.07 21.04
CA GLY A 306 -9.67 -8.83 22.24
C GLY A 306 -9.85 -7.92 23.45
N PHE A 307 -8.90 -7.05 23.71
CA PHE A 307 -8.98 -6.07 24.80
C PHE A 307 -10.17 -5.11 24.66
N LEU A 308 -10.35 -4.48 23.49
CA LEU A 308 -11.41 -3.50 23.27
C LEU A 308 -12.81 -4.12 23.29
N SER A 309 -12.93 -5.35 22.82
CA SER A 309 -14.21 -6.07 22.81
C SER A 309 -14.54 -6.74 24.16
N GLY A 310 -13.52 -7.03 24.97
CA GLY A 310 -13.65 -7.88 26.15
C GLY A 310 -13.93 -9.35 25.80
N ASP A 311 -13.46 -9.83 24.63
CA ASP A 311 -13.72 -11.18 24.15
C ASP A 311 -12.87 -12.22 24.91
N ALA A 312 -13.52 -13.03 25.74
CA ALA A 312 -12.84 -14.03 26.56
C ALA A 312 -12.15 -15.12 25.72
N GLN A 313 -12.71 -15.47 24.55
CA GLN A 313 -12.12 -16.50 23.70
C GLN A 313 -10.82 -15.99 23.03
N ILE A 314 -10.76 -14.71 22.65
CA ILE A 314 -9.50 -14.12 22.16
C ILE A 314 -8.45 -14.14 23.26
N TYR A 315 -8.82 -13.81 24.50
CA TYR A 315 -7.89 -13.83 25.63
C TYR A 315 -7.30 -15.24 25.84
N GLU A 316 -8.15 -16.27 25.86
CA GLU A 316 -7.72 -17.67 25.99
C GLU A 316 -6.86 -18.12 24.81
N ASP A 317 -7.27 -17.81 23.56
CA ASP A 317 -6.49 -18.16 22.36
C ASP A 317 -5.10 -17.53 22.40
N VAL A 318 -5.00 -16.25 22.78
CA VAL A 318 -3.72 -15.53 22.92
C VAL A 318 -2.86 -16.15 24.03
N LYS A 319 -3.45 -16.42 25.18
CA LYS A 319 -2.75 -17.03 26.33
C LYS A 319 -2.21 -18.42 26.02
N ASN A 320 -2.96 -19.19 25.24
CA ASN A 320 -2.58 -20.55 24.83
C ASN A 320 -1.72 -20.58 23.55
N GLY A 321 -1.31 -19.43 23.01
CA GLY A 321 -0.44 -19.35 21.83
C GLY A 321 -1.09 -19.86 20.54
N VAL A 322 -2.42 -19.78 20.41
CA VAL A 322 -3.14 -20.27 19.22
C VAL A 322 -2.74 -19.48 17.99
N ASP A 323 -2.28 -20.18 16.95
CA ASP A 323 -2.01 -19.56 15.65
C ASP A 323 -3.31 -19.35 14.87
N VAL A 324 -3.82 -18.11 14.95
CA VAL A 324 -5.08 -17.71 14.28
C VAL A 324 -4.99 -17.82 12.74
N HIS A 325 -3.79 -17.73 12.16
CA HIS A 325 -3.60 -17.93 10.72
C HIS A 325 -3.77 -19.39 10.32
N SER A 326 -3.26 -20.32 11.15
CA SER A 326 -3.46 -21.76 10.95
C SER A 326 -4.94 -22.14 11.12
N TYR A 327 -5.62 -21.60 12.13
CA TYR A 327 -7.07 -21.75 12.29
C TYR A 327 -7.84 -21.25 11.06
N THR A 328 -7.48 -20.10 10.51
CA THR A 328 -8.07 -19.56 9.28
C THR A 328 -7.85 -20.50 8.09
N ALA A 329 -6.61 -20.99 7.93
CA ALA A 329 -6.19 -21.90 6.86
C ALA A 329 -7.02 -23.18 6.85
N GLU A 330 -7.22 -23.78 8.03
CA GLU A 330 -8.02 -24.99 8.21
C GLU A 330 -9.47 -24.79 7.74
N ILE A 331 -10.13 -23.72 8.21
CA ILE A 331 -11.53 -23.46 7.85
C ILE A 331 -11.69 -23.15 6.37
N MET A 332 -10.76 -22.39 5.79
CA MET A 332 -10.82 -22.01 4.38
C MET A 332 -10.36 -23.14 3.44
N GLY A 333 -9.64 -24.15 3.95
CA GLY A 333 -9.02 -25.19 3.13
C GLY A 333 -7.98 -24.60 2.17
N VAL A 334 -7.08 -23.76 2.70
CA VAL A 334 -5.97 -23.12 1.99
C VAL A 334 -4.68 -23.24 2.81
N ASP A 335 -3.54 -22.95 2.22
CA ASP A 335 -2.29 -22.88 2.99
C ASP A 335 -2.25 -21.67 3.94
N ARG A 336 -1.39 -21.73 4.97
CA ARG A 336 -1.27 -20.71 6.01
C ARG A 336 -0.88 -19.34 5.44
N GLN A 337 -0.07 -19.29 4.38
CA GLN A 337 0.37 -18.04 3.78
C GLN A 337 -0.79 -17.35 3.02
N ALA A 338 -1.60 -18.11 2.29
CA ALA A 338 -2.81 -17.61 1.65
C ALA A 338 -3.84 -17.14 2.68
N ALA A 339 -3.99 -17.85 3.82
CA ALA A 339 -4.91 -17.50 4.89
C ALA A 339 -4.60 -16.14 5.54
N LYS A 340 -3.33 -15.72 5.62
CA LYS A 340 -2.92 -14.44 6.23
C LYS A 340 -3.68 -13.23 5.69
N ALA A 341 -3.97 -13.19 4.39
CA ALA A 341 -4.70 -12.10 3.77
C ALA A 341 -6.16 -11.98 4.24
N HIS A 342 -6.70 -13.03 4.85
CA HIS A 342 -8.12 -13.14 5.23
C HIS A 342 -8.35 -13.15 6.74
N THR A 343 -7.33 -13.54 7.54
CA THR A 343 -7.45 -13.78 8.98
C THR A 343 -8.07 -12.61 9.75
N PHE A 344 -7.63 -11.39 9.48
CA PHE A 344 -8.09 -10.21 10.22
C PHE A 344 -9.21 -9.42 9.53
N LYS A 345 -9.67 -9.84 8.34
CA LYS A 345 -10.82 -9.18 7.69
C LYS A 345 -12.08 -9.13 8.57
N PRO A 346 -12.45 -10.20 9.32
CA PRO A 346 -13.61 -10.15 10.20
C PRO A 346 -13.46 -9.17 11.37
N LEU A 347 -12.25 -8.94 11.89
CA LEU A 347 -12.00 -7.92 12.92
C LEU A 347 -12.42 -6.51 12.47
N TYR A 348 -12.36 -6.26 11.16
CA TYR A 348 -12.76 -4.99 10.55
C TYR A 348 -14.17 -5.04 9.95
N GLY A 349 -14.95 -6.08 10.30
CA GLY A 349 -16.32 -6.26 9.82
C GLY A 349 -16.41 -6.74 8.38
N GLY A 350 -15.38 -7.35 7.83
CA GLY A 350 -15.44 -8.06 6.55
C GLY A 350 -16.40 -9.24 6.64
N ILE A 351 -17.45 -9.22 5.82
CA ILE A 351 -18.48 -10.28 5.76
C ILE A 351 -18.72 -10.78 4.34
N LEU A 352 -18.13 -10.11 3.35
CA LEU A 352 -18.32 -10.42 1.93
C LEU A 352 -17.04 -11.04 1.36
N GLY A 353 -17.19 -12.09 0.59
CA GLY A 353 -16.12 -12.81 -0.07
C GLY A 353 -16.65 -13.96 -0.89
N ASN A 354 -15.76 -14.82 -1.37
CA ASN A 354 -16.15 -16.10 -1.97
C ASN A 354 -16.71 -17.05 -0.89
N GLU A 355 -17.17 -18.24 -1.29
CA GLU A 355 -17.78 -19.20 -0.38
C GLU A 355 -16.86 -19.60 0.78
N LYS A 356 -15.57 -19.85 0.51
CA LYS A 356 -14.58 -20.20 1.54
C LYS A 356 -14.36 -19.06 2.54
N GLU A 357 -14.24 -17.84 2.05
CA GLU A 357 -14.10 -16.64 2.88
C GLU A 357 -15.35 -16.42 3.74
N THR A 358 -16.53 -16.51 3.17
CA THR A 358 -17.81 -16.34 3.88
C THR A 358 -17.99 -17.38 4.97
N ARG A 359 -17.59 -18.64 4.70
CA ARG A 359 -17.59 -19.72 5.71
C ARG A 359 -16.66 -19.37 6.88
N TYR A 360 -15.44 -18.89 6.59
CA TYR A 360 -14.50 -18.46 7.63
C TYR A 360 -15.04 -17.28 8.43
N TYR A 361 -15.58 -16.23 7.78
CA TYR A 361 -16.11 -15.07 8.49
C TYR A 361 -17.28 -15.43 9.42
N SER A 362 -18.11 -16.38 9.02
CA SER A 362 -19.19 -16.91 9.85
C SER A 362 -18.65 -17.72 11.04
N ALA A 363 -17.62 -18.53 10.84
CA ALA A 363 -16.97 -19.30 11.90
C ALA A 363 -16.26 -18.36 12.90
N PHE A 364 -15.57 -17.33 12.40
CA PHE A 364 -14.93 -16.30 13.22
C PHE A 364 -15.95 -15.60 14.13
N LYS A 365 -17.07 -15.16 13.57
CA LYS A 365 -18.14 -14.50 14.34
C LYS A 365 -18.74 -15.40 15.40
N LYS A 366 -18.85 -16.71 15.14
CA LYS A 366 -19.35 -17.70 16.12
C LYS A 366 -18.33 -18.00 17.22
N LYS A 367 -17.04 -17.98 16.89
CA LYS A 367 -15.97 -18.23 17.86
C LYS A 367 -15.75 -17.03 18.77
N TYR A 368 -15.71 -15.82 18.20
CA TYR A 368 -15.41 -14.57 18.92
C TYR A 368 -16.67 -13.71 19.08
N LEU A 369 -17.56 -14.17 19.95
CA LEU A 369 -18.86 -13.52 20.18
C LEU A 369 -18.72 -12.12 20.76
N GLY A 370 -17.74 -11.89 21.64
CA GLY A 370 -17.46 -10.59 22.22
C GLY A 370 -17.12 -9.52 21.16
N VAL A 371 -16.35 -9.91 20.12
CA VAL A 371 -16.06 -9.04 18.98
C VAL A 371 -17.34 -8.69 18.20
N ALA A 372 -18.20 -9.70 17.96
CA ALA A 372 -19.44 -9.48 17.24
C ALA A 372 -20.36 -8.48 17.97
N ASP A 373 -20.55 -8.65 19.27
CA ASP A 373 -21.36 -7.77 20.12
C ASP A 373 -20.75 -6.37 20.23
N TRP A 374 -19.42 -6.29 20.33
CA TRP A 374 -18.70 -5.02 20.37
C TRP A 374 -18.87 -4.26 19.04
N HIS A 375 -18.84 -4.93 17.90
CA HIS A 375 -19.10 -4.31 16.60
C HIS A 375 -20.49 -3.68 16.52
N GLU A 376 -21.51 -4.32 17.12
CA GLU A 376 -22.86 -3.74 17.19
C GLU A 376 -22.93 -2.54 18.13
N ARG A 377 -22.27 -2.61 19.30
CA ARG A 377 -22.17 -1.49 20.23
C ARG A 377 -21.49 -0.29 19.58
N LEU A 378 -20.36 -0.49 18.88
CA LEU A 378 -19.65 0.59 18.15
C LEU A 378 -20.54 1.26 17.10
N GLN A 379 -21.31 0.49 16.34
CA GLN A 379 -22.21 1.04 15.34
C GLN A 379 -23.33 1.89 15.97
N ARG A 380 -23.93 1.41 17.06
CA ARG A 380 -24.95 2.17 17.81
C ARG A 380 -24.36 3.45 18.41
N GLU A 381 -23.16 3.39 19.01
CA GLU A 381 -22.44 4.54 19.53
C GLU A 381 -22.17 5.56 18.42
N ALA A 382 -21.60 5.12 17.28
CA ALA A 382 -21.32 6.01 16.15
C ALA A 382 -22.57 6.67 15.57
N VAL A 383 -23.71 5.96 15.53
CA VAL A 383 -24.97 6.54 15.06
C VAL A 383 -25.53 7.55 16.05
N SER A 384 -25.49 7.26 17.35
CA SER A 384 -26.07 8.14 18.40
C SER A 384 -25.22 9.35 18.72
N THR A 385 -23.88 9.18 18.82
CA THR A 385 -22.95 10.24 19.26
C THR A 385 -22.17 10.88 18.11
N LYS A 386 -22.27 10.33 16.91
CA LYS A 386 -21.48 10.69 15.72
C LYS A 386 -19.97 10.53 15.91
N LYS A 387 -19.54 9.79 16.92
CA LYS A 387 -18.14 9.50 17.22
C LYS A 387 -17.98 8.16 17.93
N VAL A 388 -16.75 7.67 17.97
CA VAL A 388 -16.29 6.55 18.79
C VAL A 388 -15.09 7.01 19.59
N VAL A 389 -15.04 6.67 20.90
CA VAL A 389 -13.97 7.11 21.81
C VAL A 389 -13.21 5.89 22.33
N LEU A 390 -11.90 5.90 22.17
CA LEU A 390 -11.00 4.87 22.69
C LEU A 390 -10.76 4.99 24.19
N PRO A 391 -10.28 3.93 24.85
CA PRO A 391 -9.84 3.98 26.24
C PRO A 391 -8.79 5.05 26.54
N SER A 392 -7.92 5.37 25.58
CA SER A 392 -6.92 6.46 25.66
C SER A 392 -7.52 7.87 25.60
N GLY A 393 -8.81 7.99 25.32
CA GLY A 393 -9.50 9.27 25.07
C GLY A 393 -9.43 9.74 23.61
N ARG A 394 -8.76 9.00 22.70
CA ARG A 394 -8.74 9.32 21.27
C ARG A 394 -10.13 9.18 20.65
N GLU A 395 -10.54 10.16 19.87
CA GLU A 395 -11.88 10.24 19.27
C GLU A 395 -11.82 10.07 17.74
N TYR A 396 -12.76 9.30 17.19
CA TYR A 396 -13.01 9.17 15.75
C TYR A 396 -14.39 9.68 15.40
N ALA A 397 -14.46 10.73 14.57
CA ALA A 397 -15.72 11.32 14.14
C ALA A 397 -16.33 10.55 12.96
N PHE A 398 -17.62 10.25 13.07
CA PHE A 398 -18.46 9.60 12.05
C PHE A 398 -19.74 10.41 11.78
N PRO A 399 -19.64 11.65 11.28
CA PRO A 399 -20.79 12.56 11.18
C PRO A 399 -21.94 12.02 10.31
N TYR A 400 -21.64 11.09 9.40
CA TYR A 400 -22.60 10.48 8.48
C TYR A 400 -23.01 9.06 8.87
N ALA A 401 -22.73 8.61 10.10
CA ALA A 401 -23.15 7.30 10.58
C ALA A 401 -24.66 7.30 10.80
N GLU A 402 -25.38 6.51 9.99
CA GLU A 402 -26.84 6.35 10.04
C GLU A 402 -27.22 4.94 9.63
N PHE A 403 -28.30 4.39 10.21
CA PHE A 403 -28.89 3.16 9.76
C PHE A 403 -29.64 3.37 8.43
N ASN A 404 -29.37 2.53 7.47
CA ASN A 404 -30.18 2.47 6.25
C ASN A 404 -31.42 1.59 6.45
N SER A 405 -32.32 1.53 5.44
CA SER A 405 -33.55 0.73 5.47
C SER A 405 -33.34 -0.78 5.70
N ARG A 406 -32.10 -1.29 5.55
CA ARG A 406 -31.73 -2.69 5.77
C ARG A 406 -31.01 -2.90 7.11
N GLY A 407 -30.96 -1.91 7.99
CA GLY A 407 -30.28 -1.97 9.27
C GLY A 407 -28.74 -1.88 9.20
N ASN A 408 -28.14 -1.62 8.04
CA ASN A 408 -26.68 -1.45 7.92
C ASN A 408 -26.30 0.01 8.18
N VAL A 409 -25.15 0.22 8.82
CA VAL A 409 -24.63 1.55 9.14
C VAL A 409 -23.68 2.04 8.05
N ALA A 410 -23.85 3.30 7.65
CA ALA A 410 -22.93 3.95 6.71
C ALA A 410 -21.53 4.08 7.34
N GLY A 411 -20.49 3.60 6.63
CA GLY A 411 -19.12 3.61 7.16
C GLY A 411 -18.81 2.50 8.18
N SER A 412 -19.66 1.48 8.29
CA SER A 412 -19.53 0.36 9.24
C SER A 412 -18.12 -0.23 9.32
N THR A 413 -17.43 -0.43 8.19
CA THR A 413 -16.05 -0.96 8.18
C THR A 413 -15.08 -0.02 8.88
N SER A 414 -15.16 1.30 8.63
CA SER A 414 -14.30 2.28 9.30
C SER A 414 -14.61 2.39 10.79
N ILE A 415 -15.89 2.31 11.18
CA ILE A 415 -16.32 2.34 12.59
C ILE A 415 -15.70 1.18 13.38
N LYS A 416 -15.58 0.01 12.78
CA LYS A 416 -14.99 -1.20 13.40
C LYS A 416 -13.45 -1.22 13.33
N ASN A 417 -12.88 -0.71 12.23
CA ASN A 417 -11.44 -0.77 11.99
C ASN A 417 -10.66 0.31 12.76
N TYR A 418 -11.14 1.56 12.76
CA TYR A 418 -10.37 2.69 13.33
C TYR A 418 -10.02 2.50 14.81
N PRO A 419 -10.91 2.00 15.68
CA PRO A 419 -10.55 1.73 17.06
C PRO A 419 -9.42 0.72 17.23
N VAL A 420 -9.44 -0.38 16.48
CA VAL A 420 -8.40 -1.43 16.57
C VAL A 420 -7.06 -0.89 16.09
N GLN A 421 -7.04 -0.34 14.86
CA GLN A 421 -5.79 0.20 14.30
C GLN A 421 -5.25 1.38 15.11
N GLY A 422 -6.13 2.26 15.56
CA GLY A 422 -5.73 3.42 16.32
C GLY A 422 -5.13 3.06 17.68
N PHE A 423 -5.78 2.20 18.45
CA PHE A 423 -5.23 1.80 19.74
C PHE A 423 -3.92 1.02 19.59
N ALA A 424 -3.80 0.14 18.58
CA ALA A 424 -2.58 -0.60 18.30
C ALA A 424 -1.41 0.31 17.91
N THR A 425 -1.61 1.19 16.93
CA THR A 425 -0.50 1.88 16.26
C THR A 425 -0.40 3.38 16.58
N ALA A 426 -1.45 3.99 17.14
CA ALA A 426 -1.41 5.39 17.58
C ALA A 426 -1.38 5.56 19.11
N ASP A 427 -1.58 4.48 19.87
CA ASP A 427 -1.47 4.51 21.34
C ASP A 427 -0.40 3.53 21.85
N ILE A 428 -0.47 2.21 21.57
CA ILE A 428 0.49 1.22 22.10
C ILE A 428 1.91 1.44 21.54
N LEU A 429 2.07 1.51 20.21
CA LEU A 429 3.40 1.70 19.61
C LEU A 429 4.09 3.00 20.06
N PRO A 430 3.41 4.16 20.13
CA PRO A 430 3.96 5.37 20.72
C PRO A 430 4.44 5.20 22.17
N ILE A 431 3.72 4.47 23.01
CA ILE A 431 4.15 4.17 24.36
C ILE A 431 5.51 3.48 24.36
N ALA A 432 5.67 2.44 23.55
CA ALA A 432 6.93 1.70 23.44
C ALA A 432 8.08 2.58 22.90
N LEU A 433 7.83 3.41 21.89
CA LEU A 433 8.81 4.34 21.33
C LEU A 433 9.27 5.38 22.36
N ILE A 434 8.35 5.98 23.11
CA ILE A 434 8.65 6.96 24.16
C ILE A 434 9.43 6.29 25.29
N LYS A 435 9.01 5.08 25.71
CA LYS A 435 9.69 4.31 26.75
C LYS A 435 11.13 3.99 26.35
N LEU A 436 11.33 3.48 25.12
CA LEU A 436 12.66 3.17 24.59
C LEU A 436 13.54 4.43 24.54
N SER A 437 13.02 5.54 24.00
CA SER A 437 13.75 6.81 23.96
C SER A 437 14.14 7.29 25.36
N THR A 438 13.25 7.16 26.34
CA THR A 438 13.52 7.51 27.73
C THR A 438 14.62 6.63 28.34
N LEU A 439 14.57 5.32 28.10
CA LEU A 439 15.59 4.37 28.56
C LEU A 439 16.96 4.67 27.95
N LEU A 440 17.02 4.95 26.65
CA LEU A 440 18.27 5.31 25.95
C LEU A 440 18.91 6.58 26.51
N ARG A 441 18.11 7.57 26.90
CA ARG A 441 18.61 8.84 27.47
C ARG A 441 19.03 8.73 28.95
N SER A 442 18.40 7.84 29.75
CA SER A 442 18.57 7.81 31.21
C SER A 442 19.56 6.77 31.72
N ILE A 443 19.69 5.63 31.06
CA ILE A 443 20.41 4.48 31.58
C ILE A 443 21.87 4.46 31.12
N ILE A 444 22.18 5.04 29.97
CA ILE A 444 23.51 4.93 29.35
C ILE A 444 24.37 6.16 29.64
N LYS A 445 25.46 5.95 30.38
CA LYS A 445 26.51 6.95 30.60
C LYS A 445 27.85 6.36 30.17
N PRO A 446 28.58 6.91 29.20
CA PRO A 446 28.22 8.06 28.36
C PRO A 446 27.01 7.74 27.46
N ALA A 447 26.35 8.77 26.89
CA ALA A 447 25.15 8.60 26.06
C ALA A 447 25.29 7.47 25.03
N ALA A 448 24.23 6.67 24.86
CA ALA A 448 24.19 5.57 23.89
C ALA A 448 24.64 6.01 22.51
N LYS A 449 25.45 5.20 21.86
CA LYS A 449 25.79 5.37 20.44
C LYS A 449 24.66 4.86 19.54
N SER A 450 24.00 3.78 19.98
CA SER A 450 22.86 3.16 19.28
C SER A 450 21.64 4.08 19.27
N VAL A 451 20.86 4.04 18.19
CA VAL A 451 19.75 4.98 17.97
C VAL A 451 18.54 4.27 17.36
N ILE A 452 17.36 4.80 17.62
CA ILE A 452 16.15 4.42 16.88
C ILE A 452 16.23 5.10 15.52
N ILE A 453 16.03 4.34 14.42
CA ILE A 453 16.15 4.87 13.05
C ILE A 453 14.85 4.83 12.26
N ASN A 454 13.91 3.96 12.67
CA ASN A 454 12.63 3.85 11.97
C ASN A 454 11.58 3.17 12.85
N THR A 455 10.33 3.30 12.44
CA THR A 455 9.20 2.52 12.94
C THR A 455 8.27 2.22 11.77
N VAL A 456 7.78 0.98 11.65
CA VAL A 456 6.94 0.54 10.52
C VAL A 456 5.78 -0.29 11.05
N HIS A 457 4.56 0.22 10.90
CA HIS A 457 3.31 -0.40 11.41
C HIS A 457 3.35 -0.60 12.93
N ASP A 458 3.77 -1.76 13.40
CA ASP A 458 3.86 -2.21 14.77
C ASP A 458 5.29 -2.63 15.17
N SER A 459 6.29 -2.26 14.36
CA SER A 459 7.70 -2.54 14.63
C SER A 459 8.52 -1.29 14.94
N ILE A 460 9.61 -1.48 15.71
CA ILE A 460 10.64 -0.49 16.04
C ILE A 460 11.96 -0.99 15.48
N ILE A 461 12.69 -0.12 14.77
CA ILE A 461 13.96 -0.45 14.15
C ILE A 461 15.08 0.43 14.74
N MET A 462 16.16 -0.21 15.18
CA MET A 462 17.34 0.44 15.77
C MET A 462 18.58 0.18 14.93
N ASP A 463 19.48 1.14 14.94
CA ASP A 463 20.86 1.02 14.46
C ASP A 463 21.77 0.88 15.68
N VAL A 464 22.38 -0.29 15.83
CA VAL A 464 23.02 -0.75 17.07
C VAL A 464 24.53 -0.80 16.93
N HIS A 465 25.22 -0.15 17.86
CA HIS A 465 26.68 -0.24 18.00
C HIS A 465 27.09 -1.65 18.49
N PRO A 466 28.17 -2.24 17.97
CA PRO A 466 28.58 -3.60 18.38
C PRO A 466 28.70 -3.81 19.87
N ASP A 467 29.30 -2.85 20.59
CA ASP A 467 29.54 -2.93 22.05
C ASP A 467 28.26 -2.82 22.87
N GLU A 468 27.15 -2.33 22.27
CA GLU A 468 25.89 -2.10 22.97
C GLU A 468 24.82 -3.15 22.62
N LYS A 469 25.19 -4.19 21.83
CA LYS A 469 24.25 -5.15 21.26
C LYS A 469 23.28 -5.74 22.29
N ASP A 470 23.80 -6.40 23.31
CA ASP A 470 22.97 -7.13 24.28
C ASP A 470 22.13 -6.17 25.14
N GLN A 471 22.69 -5.01 25.48
CA GLN A 471 21.97 -3.96 26.17
C GLN A 471 20.80 -3.42 25.34
N MET A 472 20.97 -3.18 24.02
CA MET A 472 19.90 -2.68 23.14
C MET A 472 18.79 -3.70 22.95
N ILE A 473 19.13 -4.99 22.86
CA ILE A 473 18.16 -6.08 22.81
C ILE A 473 17.30 -6.08 24.07
N TYR A 474 17.94 -6.00 25.25
CA TYR A 474 17.24 -5.92 26.52
C TYR A 474 16.33 -4.68 26.62
N LEU A 475 16.84 -3.49 26.30
CA LEU A 475 16.07 -2.25 26.39
C LEU A 475 14.88 -2.22 25.42
N LEU A 476 15.03 -2.76 24.22
CA LEU A 476 13.94 -2.86 23.25
C LEU A 476 12.85 -3.82 23.76
N LYS A 477 13.24 -4.99 24.31
CA LYS A 477 12.33 -5.93 24.95
C LYS A 477 11.52 -5.25 26.06
N GLU A 478 12.20 -4.62 27.01
CA GLU A 478 11.57 -3.92 28.13
C GLU A 478 10.61 -2.82 27.67
N ALA A 479 11.03 -2.01 26.68
CA ALA A 479 10.21 -0.93 26.15
C ALA A 479 8.95 -1.43 25.42
N MET A 480 9.03 -2.56 24.75
CA MET A 480 7.87 -3.12 24.04
C MET A 480 6.92 -3.91 24.95
N LEU A 481 7.41 -4.46 26.05
CA LEU A 481 6.59 -5.22 27.01
C LEU A 481 5.97 -4.38 28.14
N CYS A 482 6.36 -3.12 28.31
CA CYS A 482 5.88 -2.23 29.39
C CYS A 482 4.41 -1.79 29.26
N ILE A 483 3.69 -2.24 28.26
CA ILE A 483 2.38 -1.67 27.83
C ILE A 483 1.35 -1.71 28.97
N LYS A 484 1.32 -2.77 29.78
CA LYS A 484 0.37 -2.90 30.89
C LYS A 484 0.51 -1.73 31.88
N ASP A 485 1.74 -1.47 32.34
CA ASP A 485 2.01 -0.47 33.34
C ASP A 485 1.90 0.95 32.80
N GLU A 486 2.44 1.18 31.60
CA GLU A 486 2.39 2.48 30.94
C GLU A 486 0.97 2.88 30.52
N ALA A 487 0.13 1.93 30.07
CA ALA A 487 -1.27 2.19 29.77
C ALA A 487 -2.06 2.55 31.03
N HIS A 488 -1.75 1.89 32.16
CA HIS A 488 -2.34 2.25 33.44
C HIS A 488 -1.93 3.67 33.87
N LEU A 489 -0.64 3.96 33.83
CA LEU A 489 -0.09 5.26 34.21
C LEU A 489 -0.66 6.40 33.34
N ARG A 490 -0.71 6.22 32.01
CA ARG A 490 -1.07 7.26 31.04
C ARG A 490 -2.56 7.43 30.84
N PHE A 491 -3.32 6.34 30.87
CA PHE A 491 -4.73 6.32 30.50
C PHE A 491 -5.67 5.89 31.64
N GLY A 492 -5.13 5.44 32.78
CA GLY A 492 -5.90 4.88 33.88
C GLY A 492 -6.63 3.58 33.53
N ILE A 493 -6.15 2.83 32.55
CA ILE A 493 -6.76 1.58 32.08
C ILE A 493 -5.92 0.36 32.47
N LEU A 494 -6.58 -0.74 32.78
CA LEU A 494 -5.92 -2.02 32.98
C LEU A 494 -5.87 -2.75 31.62
N PHE A 495 -4.70 -2.71 30.97
CA PHE A 495 -4.45 -3.49 29.77
C PHE A 495 -3.92 -4.87 30.19
N ASP A 496 -4.82 -5.85 30.31
CA ASP A 496 -4.52 -7.19 30.81
C ASP A 496 -4.25 -8.23 29.71
N MET A 497 -4.45 -7.85 28.44
CA MET A 497 -4.18 -8.72 27.29
C MET A 497 -2.67 -9.02 27.20
N PRO A 498 -2.26 -10.30 27.16
CA PRO A 498 -0.85 -10.65 27.00
C PRO A 498 -0.26 -10.05 25.73
N ILE A 499 0.89 -9.40 25.84
CA ILE A 499 1.67 -8.88 24.71
C ILE A 499 2.81 -9.86 24.42
N ASP A 500 3.07 -10.08 23.13
CA ASP A 500 4.15 -10.90 22.65
C ASP A 500 4.88 -10.15 21.53
N ILE A 501 6.21 -10.32 21.47
CA ILE A 501 7.08 -9.63 20.53
C ILE A 501 8.02 -10.62 19.83
N GLU A 502 8.49 -10.24 18.67
CA GLU A 502 9.54 -10.92 17.93
C GLU A 502 10.73 -9.97 17.80
N LEU A 503 11.91 -10.39 18.22
CA LEU A 503 13.15 -9.63 18.07
C LEU A 503 14.01 -10.27 16.99
N LYS A 504 14.56 -9.45 16.08
CA LYS A 504 15.44 -9.89 15.00
C LYS A 504 16.65 -8.98 14.88
N ILE A 505 17.81 -9.54 14.59
CA ILE A 505 19.06 -8.81 14.43
C ILE A 505 19.85 -9.27 13.21
N GLY A 506 20.54 -8.35 12.55
CA GLY A 506 21.40 -8.63 11.39
C GLY A 506 22.25 -7.43 11.02
N HIS A 507 23.07 -7.56 9.97
CA HIS A 507 23.90 -6.46 9.49
C HIS A 507 23.20 -5.57 8.45
N ASP A 508 22.08 -6.03 7.90
CA ASP A 508 21.17 -5.24 7.07
C ASP A 508 19.71 -5.56 7.45
N TRP A 509 18.78 -4.71 7.03
CA TRP A 509 17.37 -4.83 7.43
C TRP A 509 16.61 -5.96 6.71
N LEU A 510 17.18 -6.59 5.68
CA LEU A 510 16.57 -7.73 5.00
C LEU A 510 16.93 -9.06 5.66
N ASN A 511 18.21 -9.22 6.01
CA ASN A 511 18.79 -10.48 6.47
C ASN A 511 18.88 -10.54 8.00
N LEU A 512 17.74 -10.29 8.65
CA LEU A 512 17.62 -10.38 10.10
C LEU A 512 17.39 -11.83 10.53
N LYS A 513 17.99 -12.23 11.67
CA LYS A 513 17.77 -13.51 12.34
C LYS A 513 17.00 -13.30 13.63
N GLU A 514 16.03 -14.16 13.90
CA GLU A 514 15.26 -14.14 15.14
C GLU A 514 16.17 -14.44 16.34
N ILE A 515 15.91 -13.77 17.44
CA ILE A 515 16.58 -13.95 18.72
C ILE A 515 15.59 -14.64 19.65
N ASP A 516 16.00 -15.68 20.38
CA ASP A 516 15.16 -16.24 21.42
C ASP A 516 15.05 -15.26 22.59
N ILE A 517 13.84 -14.79 22.84
CA ILE A 517 13.55 -13.80 23.90
C ILE A 517 13.75 -14.41 25.30
N ASN A 518 13.71 -15.74 25.44
CA ASN A 518 13.90 -16.42 26.72
C ASN A 518 15.38 -16.52 27.13
N ASP A 519 16.29 -16.32 26.17
CA ASP A 519 17.75 -16.34 26.43
C ASP A 519 18.31 -14.97 26.85
N ILE A 520 17.42 -13.96 27.01
CA ILE A 520 17.75 -12.56 27.31
C ILE A 520 17.29 -12.28 28.78
#